data_4ca00448613fdabf4c024027cb11999e
#
_entry.id   4ca00448613fdabf4c024027cb11999e
#
_cell.length_a   1.000
_cell.length_b   1.000
_cell.length_c   1.000
_cell.angle_alpha   90.00
_cell.angle_beta   90.00
_cell.angle_gamma   90.00
#
_symmetry.space_group_name_H-M   'P 1'
#
loop_
_entity.id
_entity.type
_entity.pdbx_description
1 polymer ?
#
loop_
_entity_poly.entity_id
_entity_poly.type
_entity_poly.pdbx_seq_one_letter_code
_entity_poly.pdbx_strand_id
1 'polypeptide(L)'
;MSTRSINDIIRILELEDRVAPGALCRSTLQQHMRAKGYGTRQVRLYARQGAASRRFQKQHRGDLYQGDIKYGPYLPIGKNGESKQVYLSVFLDDATRYIVAARFYDNQKTVIIEDTLRQAVMRYGKPEAIYVDNGKRYRSEWLTKACSRLDIRLLHAKPYHPEGKGKVEAFNRRVDSFLSEIALQKPQTLEELNRLLDLWIEEHYHKSPHHSLSGISPETAFRTDSRPMRFIPAEVCAEAFLHTQEREVDKTGCISFQGKKYEAGMKLAGRKVEVLYDPTWTEEVEIHRKDFRPFRVKVMTIGEHCGIRQELPHELQPLAADGSRMLEGLNKANITNRTKTAVATTFRRQGKEESSHV
;
A
#
# COMPACT_ATOMS: atom_id res chain seq x y z
N MET A 1 20.84 30.66 -18.70
CA MET A 1 20.67 31.28 -20.02
C MET A 1 19.26 31.84 -20.11
N SER A 2 19.16 33.12 -20.48
CA SER A 2 17.89 33.83 -20.63
C SER A 2 17.04 33.19 -21.73
N THR A 3 15.76 32.88 -21.45
CA THR A 3 14.77 32.41 -22.43
C THR A 3 14.23 33.57 -23.27
N ARG A 4 15.11 34.39 -23.83
CA ARG A 4 14.72 35.52 -24.64
C ARG A 4 14.03 35.05 -25.93
N SER A 5 13.00 35.77 -26.36
CA SER A 5 12.37 35.51 -27.64
C SER A 5 13.30 35.92 -28.80
N ILE A 6 13.08 35.39 -30.00
CA ILE A 6 13.86 35.77 -31.17
C ILE A 6 13.67 37.27 -31.49
N ASN A 7 12.47 37.81 -31.24
CA ASN A 7 12.20 39.23 -31.40
C ASN A 7 13.01 40.08 -30.41
N ASP A 8 13.13 39.63 -29.17
CA ASP A 8 13.97 40.33 -28.17
C ASP A 8 15.45 40.30 -28.55
N ILE A 9 15.91 39.17 -29.11
CA ILE A 9 17.30 39.06 -29.61
C ILE A 9 17.55 40.05 -30.75
N ILE A 10 16.65 40.15 -31.74
CA ILE A 10 16.74 41.11 -32.85
C ILE A 10 16.77 42.51 -32.26
N ARG A 11 15.85 42.83 -31.35
CA ARG A 11 15.79 44.18 -30.76
C ARG A 11 17.04 44.55 -29.98
N ILE A 12 17.66 43.62 -29.28
CA ILE A 12 18.93 43.82 -28.57
C ILE A 12 20.06 44.13 -29.57
N LEU A 13 20.15 43.36 -30.66
CA LEU A 13 21.18 43.57 -31.69
C LEU A 13 21.05 44.93 -32.40
N GLU A 14 19.81 45.40 -32.60
CA GLU A 14 19.51 46.74 -33.13
C GLU A 14 19.88 47.82 -32.11
N LEU A 15 19.57 47.66 -30.84
CA LEU A 15 19.90 48.60 -29.76
C LEU A 15 21.41 48.70 -29.47
N GLU A 16 22.14 47.61 -29.73
CA GLU A 16 23.60 47.55 -29.59
C GLU A 16 24.34 48.03 -30.88
N ASP A 17 23.60 48.61 -31.86
CA ASP A 17 24.12 49.03 -33.17
C ASP A 17 24.93 47.96 -33.94
N ARG A 18 24.66 46.68 -33.62
CA ARG A 18 25.31 45.53 -34.29
C ARG A 18 24.66 45.18 -35.61
N VAL A 19 23.43 45.58 -35.81
CA VAL A 19 22.61 45.30 -36.99
C VAL A 19 21.72 46.53 -37.24
N ALA A 20 21.61 46.97 -38.50
CA ALA A 20 20.70 48.03 -38.85
C ALA A 20 19.24 47.68 -38.56
N PRO A 21 18.41 48.61 -38.07
CA PRO A 21 17.01 48.38 -37.80
C PRO A 21 16.28 47.79 -39.02
N GLY A 22 15.56 46.67 -38.78
CA GLY A 22 14.81 45.95 -39.83
C GLY A 22 15.64 45.07 -40.77
N ALA A 23 16.97 44.99 -40.62
CA ALA A 23 17.83 44.15 -41.47
C ALA A 23 17.67 42.64 -41.20
N LEU A 24 17.20 42.25 -39.99
CA LEU A 24 16.98 40.86 -39.64
C LEU A 24 15.49 40.50 -39.58
N CYS A 25 15.11 39.53 -40.42
CA CYS A 25 13.77 38.95 -40.34
C CYS A 25 13.76 37.79 -39.32
N ARG A 26 12.70 37.74 -38.50
CA ARG A 26 12.52 36.69 -37.47
C ARG A 26 12.64 35.28 -38.03
N SER A 27 11.98 34.98 -39.14
CA SER A 27 12.00 33.66 -39.79
C SER A 27 13.40 33.24 -40.22
N THR A 28 14.15 34.16 -40.83
CA THR A 28 15.52 33.92 -41.32
C THR A 28 16.47 33.67 -40.16
N LEU A 29 16.41 34.53 -39.09
CA LEU A 29 17.23 34.32 -37.90
C LEU A 29 16.88 32.99 -37.20
N GLN A 30 15.58 32.64 -37.08
CA GLN A 30 15.14 31.39 -36.50
C GLN A 30 15.64 30.18 -37.29
N GLN A 31 15.59 30.22 -38.60
CA GLN A 31 16.09 29.16 -39.48
C GLN A 31 17.61 29.00 -39.35
N HIS A 32 18.34 30.14 -39.36
CA HIS A 32 19.78 30.12 -39.16
C HIS A 32 20.20 29.59 -37.79
N MET A 33 19.53 30.03 -36.73
CA MET A 33 19.77 29.52 -35.38
C MET A 33 19.50 27.99 -35.27
N ARG A 34 18.42 27.48 -35.92
CA ARG A 34 18.15 26.04 -36.01
C ARG A 34 19.24 25.29 -36.74
N ALA A 35 19.69 25.78 -37.86
CA ALA A 35 20.76 25.17 -38.65
C ALA A 35 22.09 25.11 -37.90
N LYS A 36 22.37 26.12 -37.06
CA LYS A 36 23.55 26.14 -36.19
C LYS A 36 23.39 25.43 -34.86
N GLY A 37 22.29 24.74 -34.62
CA GLY A 37 22.08 23.99 -33.38
C GLY A 37 21.52 24.79 -32.20
N TYR A 38 21.06 26.00 -32.40
CA TYR A 38 20.47 26.87 -31.39
C TYR A 38 18.94 26.93 -31.46
N GLY A 39 18.30 25.93 -32.01
CA GLY A 39 16.84 25.81 -31.98
C GLY A 39 16.31 25.70 -30.54
N THR A 40 15.07 26.13 -30.29
CA THR A 40 14.45 26.14 -28.95
C THR A 40 14.57 24.79 -28.24
N ARG A 41 14.44 23.70 -28.99
CA ARG A 41 14.60 22.30 -28.44
C ARG A 41 16.04 22.04 -28.02
N GLN A 42 17.02 22.45 -28.82
CA GLN A 42 18.45 22.25 -28.56
C GLN A 42 18.92 23.11 -27.40
N VAL A 43 18.51 24.38 -27.35
CA VAL A 43 18.81 25.31 -26.24
C VAL A 43 18.24 24.78 -24.92
N ARG A 44 17.02 24.18 -24.91
CA ARG A 44 16.44 23.53 -23.74
C ARG A 44 17.23 22.30 -23.32
N LEU A 45 17.78 21.55 -24.28
CA LEU A 45 18.64 20.39 -23.98
C LEU A 45 19.98 20.82 -23.36
N TYR A 46 20.58 21.90 -23.88
CA TYR A 46 21.85 22.48 -23.36
C TYR A 46 21.65 23.15 -21.99
N ALA A 47 20.53 23.83 -21.78
CA ALA A 47 20.20 24.46 -20.50
C ALA A 47 19.96 23.43 -19.35
N ARG A 48 19.63 22.20 -19.69
CA ARG A 48 19.61 21.07 -18.78
C ARG A 48 21.03 20.53 -18.63
N GLN A 49 21.87 21.29 -17.93
CA GLN A 49 23.27 20.94 -17.74
C GLN A 49 23.46 19.44 -17.34
N GLY A 50 24.20 18.75 -18.17
CA GLY A 50 25.08 17.66 -17.75
C GLY A 50 24.51 16.27 -17.64
N ALA A 51 23.24 16.03 -17.87
CA ALA A 51 22.72 14.68 -17.96
C ALA A 51 22.32 14.38 -19.41
N ALA A 52 23.27 13.94 -20.22
CA ALA A 52 22.87 13.08 -21.31
C ALA A 52 21.98 12.00 -20.67
N SER A 53 20.65 12.05 -20.95
CA SER A 53 19.74 11.05 -20.42
C SER A 53 20.15 9.72 -20.99
N ARG A 54 20.94 8.99 -20.21
CA ARG A 54 21.37 7.65 -20.60
C ARG A 54 20.12 6.79 -20.53
N ARG A 55 19.59 6.44 -21.70
CA ARG A 55 18.59 5.41 -21.78
C ARG A 55 19.20 4.16 -21.15
N PHE A 56 18.72 3.79 -19.98
CA PHE A 56 19.13 2.54 -19.35
C PHE A 56 18.16 1.43 -19.77
N GLN A 57 18.67 0.24 -19.96
CA GLN A 57 17.89 -0.97 -20.13
C GLN A 57 18.57 -2.04 -19.31
N LYS A 58 17.79 -2.79 -18.56
CA LYS A 58 18.26 -3.96 -17.85
C LYS A 58 18.56 -5.09 -18.84
N GLN A 59 19.49 -5.97 -18.48
CA GLN A 59 19.89 -7.06 -19.36
C GLN A 59 18.90 -8.21 -19.29
N HIS A 60 18.38 -8.52 -18.10
CA HIS A 60 17.59 -9.71 -17.84
C HIS A 60 16.21 -9.39 -17.30
N ARG A 61 15.28 -10.31 -17.59
CA ARG A 61 13.95 -10.27 -16.98
C ARG A 61 14.06 -10.34 -15.45
N GLY A 62 13.15 -9.67 -14.76
CA GLY A 62 13.12 -9.62 -13.30
C GLY A 62 14.22 -8.77 -12.64
N ASP A 63 15.11 -8.12 -13.41
CA ASP A 63 16.03 -7.13 -12.84
C ASP A 63 15.30 -5.90 -12.35
N LEU A 64 14.27 -5.46 -13.09
CA LEU A 64 13.52 -4.25 -12.77
C LEU A 64 12.11 -4.31 -13.34
N TYR A 65 11.11 -4.14 -12.49
CA TYR A 65 9.75 -3.86 -12.95
C TYR A 65 9.46 -2.36 -12.86
N GLN A 66 8.93 -1.77 -13.92
CA GLN A 66 8.46 -0.38 -13.92
C GLN A 66 6.97 -0.35 -13.66
N GLY A 67 6.57 0.39 -12.60
CA GLY A 67 5.17 0.57 -12.22
C GLY A 67 4.62 1.93 -12.60
N ASP A 68 3.36 1.97 -13.06
CA ASP A 68 2.63 3.20 -13.35
C ASP A 68 1.13 3.06 -13.15
N ILE A 69 0.44 4.21 -13.00
CA ILE A 69 -1.02 4.26 -12.97
C ILE A 69 -1.49 5.18 -14.08
N LYS A 70 -2.41 4.69 -14.92
CA LYS A 70 -3.05 5.43 -16.00
C LYS A 70 -4.56 5.60 -15.71
N TYR A 71 -5.09 6.75 -16.06
CA TYR A 71 -6.53 6.97 -16.09
C TYR A 71 -7.18 6.09 -17.16
N GLY A 72 -8.19 5.33 -16.76
CA GLY A 72 -8.99 4.47 -17.62
C GLY A 72 -10.32 5.12 -18.04
N PRO A 73 -11.24 4.34 -18.63
CA PRO A 73 -12.56 4.81 -19.03
C PRO A 73 -13.45 5.05 -17.81
N TYR A 74 -14.65 5.55 -18.10
CA TYR A 74 -15.75 5.61 -17.14
C TYR A 74 -16.64 4.39 -17.31
N LEU A 75 -17.02 3.74 -16.21
CA LEU A 75 -17.93 2.59 -16.17
C LEU A 75 -19.12 2.88 -15.26
N PRO A 76 -20.31 2.30 -15.52
CA PRO A 76 -21.51 2.49 -14.70
C PRO A 76 -21.48 1.66 -13.41
N ILE A 77 -20.40 1.75 -12.65
CA ILE A 77 -20.12 0.95 -11.44
C ILE A 77 -20.26 1.75 -10.14
N GLY A 78 -20.70 3.01 -10.21
CA GLY A 78 -20.99 3.83 -9.04
C GLY A 78 -22.30 3.41 -8.36
N LYS A 79 -22.63 4.06 -7.26
CA LYS A 79 -23.91 3.84 -6.57
C LYS A 79 -25.06 4.15 -7.56
N ASN A 80 -26.05 3.27 -7.64
CA ASN A 80 -27.18 3.39 -8.56
C ASN A 80 -26.81 3.45 -10.06
N GLY A 81 -25.67 2.87 -10.46
CA GLY A 81 -25.25 2.87 -11.86
C GLY A 81 -24.57 4.18 -12.31
N GLU A 82 -24.18 5.04 -11.39
CA GLU A 82 -23.43 6.25 -11.72
C GLU A 82 -22.10 5.92 -12.43
N SER A 83 -21.74 6.80 -13.36
CA SER A 83 -20.50 6.68 -14.11
C SER A 83 -19.29 6.98 -13.22
N LYS A 84 -18.42 6.02 -13.03
CA LYS A 84 -17.22 6.11 -12.20
C LYS A 84 -15.97 5.87 -13.02
N GLN A 85 -14.97 6.74 -12.88
CA GLN A 85 -13.68 6.56 -13.52
C GLN A 85 -12.91 5.40 -12.92
N VAL A 86 -12.31 4.57 -13.77
CA VAL A 86 -11.42 3.48 -13.35
C VAL A 86 -9.96 3.82 -13.64
N TYR A 87 -9.04 3.10 -13.01
CA TYR A 87 -7.61 3.38 -13.05
C TYR A 87 -6.85 2.10 -13.36
N LEU A 88 -6.00 2.14 -14.37
CA LEU A 88 -5.11 1.04 -14.73
C LEU A 88 -3.85 1.12 -13.88
N SER A 89 -3.56 0.09 -13.09
CA SER A 89 -2.26 -0.13 -12.47
C SER A 89 -1.51 -1.18 -13.29
N VAL A 90 -0.24 -0.93 -13.61
CA VAL A 90 0.57 -1.80 -14.46
C VAL A 90 1.99 -1.93 -13.91
N PHE A 91 2.54 -3.14 -14.03
CA PHE A 91 3.97 -3.40 -13.92
C PHE A 91 4.49 -4.03 -15.21
N LEU A 92 5.56 -3.44 -15.73
CA LEU A 92 6.22 -3.83 -16.98
C LEU A 92 7.67 -4.22 -16.68
N ASP A 93 8.12 -5.35 -17.21
CA ASP A 93 9.52 -5.75 -17.14
C ASP A 93 10.41 -4.86 -18.03
N ASP A 94 11.45 -4.28 -17.43
CA ASP A 94 12.31 -3.30 -18.07
C ASP A 94 13.12 -3.88 -19.24
N ALA A 95 13.59 -5.11 -19.13
CA ALA A 95 14.43 -5.76 -20.14
C ALA A 95 13.60 -6.17 -21.36
N THR A 96 12.48 -6.82 -21.13
CA THR A 96 11.70 -7.54 -22.14
C THR A 96 10.45 -6.81 -22.61
N ARG A 97 10.06 -5.72 -21.94
CA ARG A 97 8.78 -5.02 -22.19
C ARG A 97 7.54 -5.85 -21.88
N TYR A 98 7.71 -7.03 -21.29
CA TYR A 98 6.62 -7.91 -20.92
C TYR A 98 5.79 -7.30 -19.79
N ILE A 99 4.47 -7.37 -19.90
CA ILE A 99 3.57 -6.91 -18.85
C ILE A 99 3.43 -8.06 -17.85
N VAL A 100 4.01 -7.87 -16.66
CA VAL A 100 3.97 -8.88 -15.60
C VAL A 100 2.69 -8.80 -14.77
N ALA A 101 2.05 -7.64 -14.72
CA ALA A 101 0.68 -7.48 -14.23
C ALA A 101 0.09 -6.17 -14.72
N ALA A 102 -1.20 -6.19 -15.05
CA ALA A 102 -1.98 -5.00 -15.37
C ALA A 102 -3.43 -5.23 -15.00
N ARG A 103 -4.06 -4.28 -14.31
CA ARG A 103 -5.46 -4.42 -13.90
C ARG A 103 -6.11 -3.05 -13.72
N PHE A 104 -7.36 -2.93 -14.14
CA PHE A 104 -8.20 -1.80 -13.81
C PHE A 104 -8.84 -1.94 -12.44
N TYR A 105 -8.94 -0.83 -11.72
CA TYR A 105 -9.52 -0.72 -10.40
C TYR A 105 -10.49 0.46 -10.34
N ASP A 106 -11.43 0.40 -9.43
CA ASP A 106 -12.44 1.43 -9.21
C ASP A 106 -11.95 2.63 -8.38
N ASN A 107 -10.71 2.60 -7.96
CA ASN A 107 -10.08 3.65 -7.15
C ASN A 107 -8.59 3.78 -7.48
N GLN A 108 -7.96 4.83 -6.94
CA GLN A 108 -6.52 5.09 -7.13
C GLN A 108 -5.75 5.12 -5.80
N LYS A 109 -6.18 4.31 -4.82
CA LYS A 109 -5.48 4.17 -3.54
C LYS A 109 -4.20 3.36 -3.73
N THR A 110 -3.30 3.43 -2.76
CA THR A 110 -2.04 2.65 -2.78
C THR A 110 -2.27 1.14 -2.91
N VAL A 111 -3.35 0.64 -2.35
CA VAL A 111 -3.74 -0.77 -2.37
C VAL A 111 -3.75 -1.37 -3.79
N ILE A 112 -4.12 -0.59 -4.83
CA ILE A 112 -4.12 -1.09 -6.20
C ILE A 112 -2.71 -1.38 -6.72
N ILE A 113 -1.71 -0.62 -6.26
CA ILE A 113 -0.29 -0.82 -6.61
C ILE A 113 0.22 -2.09 -5.94
N GLU A 114 -0.10 -2.26 -4.66
CA GLU A 114 0.28 -3.42 -3.86
C GLU A 114 -0.35 -4.70 -4.43
N ASP A 115 -1.63 -4.68 -4.77
CA ASP A 115 -2.33 -5.82 -5.37
C ASP A 115 -1.75 -6.17 -6.75
N THR A 116 -1.48 -5.18 -7.61
CA THR A 116 -0.87 -5.41 -8.92
C THR A 116 0.56 -5.97 -8.77
N LEU A 117 1.35 -5.47 -7.81
CA LEU A 117 2.68 -6.00 -7.53
C LEU A 117 2.60 -7.44 -6.99
N ARG A 118 1.66 -7.73 -6.09
CA ARG A 118 1.41 -9.07 -5.58
C ARG A 118 1.12 -10.05 -6.71
N GLN A 119 0.23 -9.68 -7.64
CA GLN A 119 -0.10 -10.50 -8.82
C GLN A 119 1.15 -10.75 -9.70
N ALA A 120 1.96 -9.71 -9.94
CA ALA A 120 3.21 -9.84 -10.70
C ALA A 120 4.19 -10.82 -10.03
N VAL A 121 4.40 -10.68 -8.72
CA VAL A 121 5.31 -11.53 -7.94
C VAL A 121 4.84 -12.98 -7.89
N MET A 122 3.55 -13.20 -7.69
CA MET A 122 2.96 -14.53 -7.64
C MET A 122 3.05 -15.25 -9.00
N ARG A 123 2.86 -14.53 -10.10
CA ARG A 123 2.79 -15.13 -11.44
C ARG A 123 4.16 -15.29 -12.10
N TYR A 124 5.08 -14.34 -11.90
CA TYR A 124 6.36 -14.27 -12.61
C TYR A 124 7.59 -14.18 -11.69
N GLY A 125 7.37 -14.31 -10.39
CA GLY A 125 8.44 -14.22 -9.40
C GLY A 125 8.80 -12.78 -9.00
N LYS A 126 9.57 -12.65 -7.93
CA LYS A 126 9.99 -11.35 -7.41
C LYS A 126 11.08 -10.71 -8.29
N PRO A 127 10.98 -9.40 -8.61
CA PRO A 127 12.06 -8.67 -9.26
C PRO A 127 13.17 -8.33 -8.25
N GLU A 128 14.35 -7.91 -8.73
CA GLU A 128 15.37 -7.32 -7.86
C GLU A 128 14.98 -5.92 -7.38
N ALA A 129 14.29 -5.18 -8.23
CA ALA A 129 13.84 -3.84 -7.91
C ALA A 129 12.53 -3.51 -8.63
N ILE A 130 11.78 -2.58 -8.05
CA ILE A 130 10.70 -1.89 -8.76
C ILE A 130 11.05 -0.42 -8.92
N TYR A 131 10.66 0.17 -10.04
CA TYR A 131 10.86 1.58 -10.35
C TYR A 131 9.51 2.25 -10.57
N VAL A 132 9.16 3.16 -9.70
CA VAL A 132 7.83 3.78 -9.64
C VAL A 132 7.95 5.31 -9.60
N ASP A 133 6.84 6.00 -9.78
CA ASP A 133 6.77 7.43 -9.66
C ASP A 133 7.03 7.92 -8.22
N ASN A 134 7.38 9.19 -8.06
CA ASN A 134 7.60 9.83 -6.77
C ASN A 134 6.30 10.38 -6.15
N GLY A 135 5.15 10.01 -6.67
CA GLY A 135 3.83 10.40 -6.16
C GLY A 135 3.53 9.82 -4.77
N LYS A 136 2.66 10.50 -4.02
CA LYS A 136 2.26 10.07 -2.65
C LYS A 136 1.81 8.61 -2.57
N ARG A 137 1.18 8.08 -3.61
CA ARG A 137 0.67 6.71 -3.70
C ARG A 137 1.78 5.65 -3.62
N TYR A 138 2.96 5.95 -4.20
CA TYR A 138 4.12 5.08 -4.21
C TYR A 138 5.03 5.25 -2.99
N ARG A 139 4.78 6.27 -2.15
CA ARG A 139 5.49 6.52 -0.89
C ARG A 139 4.74 5.93 0.32
N SER A 140 3.87 4.99 0.09
CA SER A 140 3.16 4.29 1.16
C SER A 140 4.13 3.51 2.03
N GLU A 141 3.92 3.60 3.33
CA GLU A 141 4.62 2.78 4.31
C GLU A 141 4.41 1.28 4.05
N TRP A 142 3.20 0.90 3.62
CA TRP A 142 2.83 -0.48 3.35
C TRP A 142 3.53 -1.04 2.12
N LEU A 143 3.58 -0.30 1.02
CA LEU A 143 4.36 -0.69 -0.16
C LEU A 143 5.85 -0.84 0.18
N THR A 144 6.40 0.08 0.98
CA THR A 144 7.78 0.02 1.45
C THR A 144 8.04 -1.22 2.31
N LYS A 145 7.12 -1.51 3.26
CA LYS A 145 7.19 -2.71 4.11
C LYS A 145 7.08 -3.99 3.27
N ALA A 146 6.14 -4.05 2.32
CA ALA A 146 5.97 -5.21 1.44
C ALA A 146 7.25 -5.45 0.62
N CYS A 147 7.80 -4.43 -0.01
CA CYS A 147 9.05 -4.53 -0.76
C CYS A 147 10.22 -4.99 0.14
N SER A 148 10.34 -4.45 1.35
CA SER A 148 11.38 -4.85 2.31
C SER A 148 11.24 -6.32 2.75
N ARG A 149 10.01 -6.77 3.06
CA ARG A 149 9.75 -8.17 3.44
C ARG A 149 10.08 -9.16 2.32
N LEU A 150 9.88 -8.74 1.06
CA LEU A 150 10.17 -9.54 -0.12
C LEU A 150 11.62 -9.37 -0.63
N ASP A 151 12.42 -8.55 0.03
CA ASP A 151 13.77 -8.20 -0.45
C ASP A 151 13.73 -7.69 -1.91
N ILE A 152 12.85 -6.72 -2.16
CA ILE A 152 12.69 -5.98 -3.42
C ILE A 152 13.14 -4.54 -3.19
N ARG A 153 14.07 -4.04 -3.98
CA ARG A 153 14.50 -2.64 -3.89
C ARG A 153 13.45 -1.70 -4.48
N LEU A 154 12.88 -0.83 -3.67
CA LEU A 154 11.94 0.21 -4.11
C LEU A 154 12.71 1.45 -4.59
N LEU A 155 12.62 1.75 -5.87
CA LEU A 155 13.27 2.88 -6.51
C LEU A 155 12.23 3.91 -6.97
N HIS A 156 12.44 5.17 -6.62
CA HIS A 156 11.56 6.26 -7.04
C HIS A 156 12.20 7.08 -8.17
N ALA A 157 11.39 7.48 -9.13
CA ALA A 157 11.81 8.39 -10.19
C ALA A 157 12.28 9.72 -9.59
N LYS A 158 13.43 10.20 -10.02
CA LYS A 158 13.91 11.54 -9.60
C LYS A 158 12.98 12.60 -10.17
N PRO A 159 12.61 13.64 -9.40
CA PRO A 159 11.84 14.76 -9.91
C PRO A 159 12.53 15.36 -11.16
N TYR A 160 11.76 15.69 -12.16
CA TYR A 160 12.24 16.29 -13.43
C TYR A 160 13.16 15.42 -14.30
N HIS A 161 13.24 14.09 -14.05
CA HIS A 161 13.98 13.13 -14.87
C HIS A 161 13.03 12.07 -15.46
N PRO A 162 12.20 12.40 -16.46
CA PRO A 162 11.20 11.49 -17.02
C PRO A 162 11.81 10.32 -17.81
N GLU A 163 13.10 10.40 -18.13
CA GLU A 163 13.76 9.46 -19.05
C GLU A 163 13.73 8.00 -18.55
N GLY A 164 13.66 7.80 -17.23
CA GLY A 164 13.59 6.47 -16.63
C GLY A 164 12.27 5.75 -16.88
N LYS A 165 11.18 6.47 -17.18
CA LYS A 165 9.81 5.90 -17.35
C LYS A 165 9.38 5.77 -18.81
N GLY A 166 10.20 6.14 -19.77
CA GLY A 166 9.83 6.15 -21.18
C GLY A 166 9.28 4.83 -21.73
N LYS A 167 9.58 3.69 -21.08
CA LYS A 167 9.12 2.35 -21.47
C LYS A 167 7.66 2.13 -21.06
N VAL A 168 7.31 2.41 -19.82
CA VAL A 168 5.93 2.29 -19.35
C VAL A 168 5.04 3.38 -19.97
N GLU A 169 5.59 4.56 -20.26
CA GLU A 169 4.88 5.59 -21.02
C GLU A 169 4.59 5.14 -22.46
N ALA A 170 5.53 4.44 -23.11
CA ALA A 170 5.31 3.85 -24.43
C ALA A 170 4.22 2.78 -24.41
N PHE A 171 4.16 1.97 -23.36
CA PHE A 171 3.05 1.03 -23.15
C PHE A 171 1.73 1.80 -22.95
N ASN A 172 1.71 2.81 -22.11
CA ASN A 172 0.52 3.63 -21.87
C ASN A 172 -0.07 4.25 -23.15
N ARG A 173 0.77 4.63 -24.13
CA ARG A 173 0.29 5.07 -25.46
C ARG A 173 -0.36 3.93 -26.26
N ARG A 174 0.12 2.71 -26.12
CA ARG A 174 -0.55 1.54 -26.76
C ARG A 174 -1.89 1.23 -26.09
N VAL A 175 -1.98 1.42 -24.76
CA VAL A 175 -3.26 1.32 -24.03
C VAL A 175 -4.28 2.33 -24.54
N ASP A 176 -3.88 3.52 -25.04
CA ASP A 176 -4.83 4.47 -25.62
C ASP A 176 -5.54 3.87 -26.85
N SER A 177 -4.84 3.09 -27.66
CA SER A 177 -5.44 2.33 -28.77
C SER A 177 -6.45 1.29 -28.26
N PHE A 178 -6.09 0.53 -27.21
CA PHE A 178 -7.02 -0.40 -26.57
C PHE A 178 -8.26 0.31 -26.05
N LEU A 179 -8.10 1.47 -25.40
CA LEU A 179 -9.23 2.26 -24.87
C LEU A 179 -10.17 2.75 -25.98
N SER A 180 -9.66 2.99 -27.20
CA SER A 180 -10.48 3.33 -28.34
C SER A 180 -11.39 2.15 -28.75
N GLU A 181 -10.91 0.92 -28.72
CA GLU A 181 -11.72 -0.30 -28.93
C GLU A 181 -12.73 -0.51 -27.81
N ILE A 182 -12.33 -0.26 -26.55
CA ILE A 182 -13.21 -0.33 -25.37
C ILE A 182 -14.38 0.68 -25.49
N ALA A 183 -14.14 1.85 -26.07
CA ALA A 183 -15.20 2.84 -26.29
C ALA A 183 -16.30 2.33 -27.25
N LEU A 184 -15.94 1.41 -28.18
CA LEU A 184 -16.89 0.73 -29.06
C LEU A 184 -17.57 -0.45 -28.37
N GLN A 185 -16.82 -1.23 -27.60
CA GLN A 185 -17.32 -2.43 -26.91
C GLN A 185 -18.21 -2.13 -25.71
N LYS A 186 -17.99 -0.99 -25.04
CA LYS A 186 -18.76 -0.45 -23.88
C LYS A 186 -18.97 -1.46 -22.75
N PRO A 187 -17.92 -2.02 -22.13
CA PRO A 187 -18.07 -2.94 -21.01
C PRO A 187 -18.86 -2.28 -19.87
N GLN A 188 -19.71 -3.07 -19.20
CA GLN A 188 -20.57 -2.59 -18.13
C GLN A 188 -19.98 -2.86 -16.74
N THR A 189 -19.05 -3.79 -16.63
CA THR A 189 -18.45 -4.18 -15.36
C THR A 189 -16.93 -4.07 -15.39
N LEU A 190 -16.34 -3.98 -14.21
CA LEU A 190 -14.89 -3.94 -14.04
C LEU A 190 -14.24 -5.28 -14.43
N GLU A 191 -14.92 -6.39 -14.16
CA GLU A 191 -14.51 -7.75 -14.52
C GLU A 191 -14.46 -7.93 -16.03
N GLU A 192 -15.47 -7.46 -16.74
CA GLU A 192 -15.51 -7.50 -18.21
C GLU A 192 -14.37 -6.67 -18.82
N LEU A 193 -14.15 -5.45 -18.32
CA LEU A 193 -13.05 -4.60 -18.77
C LEU A 193 -11.69 -5.27 -18.53
N ASN A 194 -11.48 -5.87 -17.37
CA ASN A 194 -10.23 -6.56 -17.04
C ASN A 194 -10.03 -7.81 -17.92
N ARG A 195 -11.07 -8.58 -18.17
CA ARG A 195 -11.01 -9.73 -19.11
C ARG A 195 -10.60 -9.30 -20.52
N LEU A 196 -11.15 -8.18 -21.00
CA LEU A 196 -10.78 -7.63 -22.32
C LEU A 196 -9.33 -7.11 -22.32
N LEU A 197 -8.87 -6.51 -21.22
CA LEU A 197 -7.48 -6.09 -21.07
C LEU A 197 -6.51 -7.27 -21.11
N ASP A 198 -6.81 -8.34 -20.37
CA ASP A 198 -5.99 -9.56 -20.35
C ASP A 198 -5.89 -10.17 -21.75
N LEU A 199 -7.03 -10.30 -22.44
CA LEU A 199 -7.07 -10.79 -23.82
C LEU A 199 -6.22 -9.93 -24.76
N TRP A 200 -6.33 -8.60 -24.68
CA TRP A 200 -5.56 -7.67 -25.52
C TRP A 200 -4.06 -7.74 -25.22
N ILE A 201 -3.67 -7.85 -23.92
CA ILE A 201 -2.27 -7.98 -23.53
C ILE A 201 -1.70 -9.31 -24.04
N GLU A 202 -2.38 -10.43 -23.84
CA GLU A 202 -1.88 -11.76 -24.17
C GLU A 202 -1.86 -12.00 -25.68
N GLU A 203 -2.93 -11.67 -26.39
CA GLU A 203 -3.07 -12.00 -27.80
C GLU A 203 -2.52 -10.93 -28.76
N HIS A 204 -2.45 -9.68 -28.31
CA HIS A 204 -1.99 -8.59 -29.17
C HIS A 204 -0.65 -8.00 -28.70
N TYR A 205 -0.59 -7.44 -27.47
CA TYR A 205 0.59 -6.71 -27.05
C TYR A 205 1.82 -7.60 -26.89
N HIS A 206 1.70 -8.74 -26.22
CA HIS A 206 2.82 -9.66 -25.96
C HIS A 206 3.35 -10.32 -27.24
N LYS A 207 2.49 -10.56 -28.22
CA LYS A 207 2.86 -11.23 -29.48
C LYS A 207 3.33 -10.26 -30.57
N SER A 208 3.06 -8.96 -30.42
CA SER A 208 3.45 -7.96 -31.43
C SER A 208 4.96 -7.70 -31.44
N PRO A 209 5.60 -7.62 -32.62
CA PRO A 209 7.00 -7.22 -32.74
C PRO A 209 7.26 -5.86 -32.07
N HIS A 210 8.34 -5.76 -31.31
CA HIS A 210 8.68 -4.55 -30.59
C HIS A 210 9.99 -3.95 -31.09
N HIS A 211 9.95 -2.71 -31.61
CA HIS A 211 11.10 -2.04 -32.22
C HIS A 211 12.34 -2.00 -31.30
N SER A 212 12.18 -1.71 -29.99
CA SER A 212 13.33 -1.65 -29.05
C SER A 212 13.86 -3.03 -28.65
N LEU A 213 13.26 -4.12 -29.11
CA LEU A 213 13.69 -5.50 -28.92
C LEU A 213 14.19 -6.11 -30.24
N SER A 214 14.68 -5.28 -31.16
CA SER A 214 15.15 -5.73 -32.48
C SER A 214 14.10 -6.52 -33.29
N GLY A 215 12.81 -6.18 -33.06
CA GLY A 215 11.70 -6.79 -33.77
C GLY A 215 11.15 -8.09 -33.17
N ILE A 216 11.75 -8.63 -32.12
CA ILE A 216 11.14 -9.76 -31.38
C ILE A 216 10.00 -9.28 -30.49
N SER A 217 9.06 -10.17 -30.19
CA SER A 217 7.93 -9.86 -29.35
C SER A 217 8.31 -9.84 -27.85
N PRO A 218 7.60 -9.09 -27.01
CA PRO A 218 7.80 -9.12 -25.55
C PRO A 218 7.71 -10.53 -24.95
N GLU A 219 6.79 -11.36 -25.43
CA GLU A 219 6.64 -12.75 -25.02
C GLU A 219 7.90 -13.56 -25.32
N THR A 220 8.39 -13.48 -26.56
CA THR A 220 9.60 -14.20 -26.95
C THR A 220 10.79 -13.72 -26.12
N ALA A 221 10.98 -12.40 -25.99
CA ALA A 221 12.07 -11.83 -25.19
C ALA A 221 12.00 -12.28 -23.73
N PHE A 222 10.80 -12.36 -23.14
CA PHE A 222 10.62 -12.79 -21.76
C PHE A 222 10.88 -14.29 -21.57
N ARG A 223 10.39 -15.13 -22.50
CA ARG A 223 10.53 -16.59 -22.40
C ARG A 223 11.95 -17.09 -22.70
N THR A 224 12.65 -16.44 -23.62
CA THR A 224 14.02 -16.86 -24.04
C THR A 224 15.13 -16.29 -23.17
N ASP A 225 14.80 -15.39 -22.22
CA ASP A 225 15.80 -14.87 -21.30
C ASP A 225 16.37 -15.98 -20.41
N SER A 226 17.69 -16.02 -20.29
CA SER A 226 18.42 -17.08 -19.58
C SER A 226 18.31 -16.99 -18.04
N ARG A 227 17.91 -15.84 -17.51
CA ARG A 227 17.81 -15.65 -16.07
C ARG A 227 16.62 -16.40 -15.49
N PRO A 228 16.80 -17.23 -14.44
CA PRO A 228 15.69 -17.93 -13.80
C PRO A 228 14.75 -16.95 -13.09
N MET A 229 13.45 -17.21 -13.13
CA MET A 229 12.46 -16.49 -12.34
C MET A 229 12.61 -16.85 -10.87
N ARG A 230 12.51 -15.87 -9.99
CA ARG A 230 12.68 -16.04 -8.53
C ARG A 230 11.32 -16.13 -7.85
N PHE A 231 10.76 -17.33 -7.85
CA PHE A 231 9.51 -17.60 -7.15
C PHE A 231 9.72 -17.61 -5.62
N ILE A 232 8.69 -17.22 -4.92
CA ILE A 232 8.60 -17.27 -3.45
C ILE A 232 7.36 -18.07 -3.07
N PRO A 233 7.33 -18.70 -1.87
CA PRO A 233 6.13 -19.37 -1.38
C PRO A 233 4.92 -18.42 -1.34
N ALA A 234 3.74 -18.94 -1.67
CA ALA A 234 2.53 -18.14 -1.74
C ALA A 234 2.18 -17.49 -0.39
N GLU A 235 2.42 -18.21 0.69
CA GLU A 235 2.20 -17.74 2.07
C GLU A 235 3.08 -16.54 2.40
N VAL A 236 4.37 -16.61 2.07
CA VAL A 236 5.34 -15.53 2.29
C VAL A 236 4.96 -14.30 1.48
N CYS A 237 4.50 -14.52 0.22
CA CYS A 237 4.01 -13.43 -0.61
C CYS A 237 2.76 -12.80 0.00
N ALA A 238 1.78 -13.60 0.43
CA ALA A 238 0.54 -13.11 1.04
C ALA A 238 0.84 -12.29 2.31
N GLU A 239 1.66 -12.82 3.21
CA GLU A 239 2.05 -12.14 4.46
C GLU A 239 2.77 -10.81 4.22
N ALA A 240 3.55 -10.72 3.15
CA ALA A 240 4.30 -9.51 2.86
C ALA A 240 3.40 -8.29 2.58
N PHE A 241 2.21 -8.52 2.03
CA PHE A 241 1.23 -7.47 1.69
C PHE A 241 0.16 -7.26 2.77
N LEU A 242 0.24 -7.95 3.91
CA LEU A 242 -0.68 -7.69 5.01
C LEU A 242 -0.41 -6.35 5.67
N HIS A 243 -1.48 -5.62 5.94
CA HIS A 243 -1.46 -4.38 6.70
C HIS A 243 -1.75 -4.64 8.17
N THR A 244 -1.23 -3.79 9.04
CA THR A 244 -1.46 -3.85 10.48
C THR A 244 -2.09 -2.54 10.95
N GLN A 245 -3.12 -2.62 11.78
CA GLN A 245 -3.73 -1.45 12.38
C GLN A 245 -4.11 -1.72 13.84
N GLU A 246 -3.74 -0.79 14.74
CA GLU A 246 -4.15 -0.85 16.13
C GLU A 246 -5.64 -0.52 16.27
N ARG A 247 -6.37 -1.33 17.03
CA ARG A 247 -7.77 -1.12 17.39
C ARG A 247 -7.97 -1.43 18.86
N GLU A 248 -8.95 -0.77 19.47
CA GLU A 248 -9.42 -1.06 20.80
C GLU A 248 -10.63 -2.00 20.73
N VAL A 249 -10.64 -3.01 21.58
CA VAL A 249 -11.75 -3.95 21.71
C VAL A 249 -12.79 -3.28 22.63
N ASP A 250 -14.02 -3.17 22.16
CA ASP A 250 -15.09 -2.58 22.93
C ASP A 250 -15.53 -3.47 24.11
N LYS A 251 -16.41 -2.93 24.98
CA LYS A 251 -16.95 -3.65 26.14
C LYS A 251 -17.77 -4.89 25.79
N THR A 252 -18.13 -5.08 24.53
CA THR A 252 -18.84 -6.25 24.02
C THR A 252 -17.89 -7.31 23.44
N GLY A 253 -16.57 -7.08 23.51
CA GLY A 253 -15.57 -7.97 22.95
C GLY A 253 -15.39 -7.82 21.45
N CYS A 254 -15.92 -6.76 20.84
CA CYS A 254 -15.87 -6.54 19.41
C CYS A 254 -14.87 -5.44 19.03
N ILE A 255 -14.33 -5.53 17.82
CA ILE A 255 -13.58 -4.45 17.17
C ILE A 255 -14.39 -3.90 15.99
N SER A 256 -14.37 -2.58 15.83
CA SER A 256 -14.91 -1.91 14.65
C SER A 256 -13.76 -1.57 13.72
N PHE A 257 -13.79 -2.11 12.50
CA PHE A 257 -12.73 -1.93 11.52
C PHE A 257 -13.32 -1.84 10.10
N GLN A 258 -12.99 -0.77 9.38
CA GLN A 258 -13.49 -0.49 8.01
C GLN A 258 -15.01 -0.61 7.84
N GLY A 259 -15.78 -0.15 8.82
CA GLY A 259 -17.25 -0.21 8.79
C GLY A 259 -17.86 -1.58 9.09
N LYS A 260 -17.03 -2.57 9.38
CA LYS A 260 -17.43 -3.93 9.78
C LYS A 260 -17.12 -4.16 11.27
N LYS A 261 -17.83 -5.11 11.88
CA LYS A 261 -17.56 -5.56 13.26
C LYS A 261 -17.01 -6.98 13.24
N TYR A 262 -16.05 -7.25 14.14
CA TYR A 262 -15.42 -8.55 14.29
C TYR A 262 -15.40 -8.90 15.78
N GLU A 263 -15.69 -10.13 16.11
CA GLU A 263 -15.73 -10.61 17.51
C GLU A 263 -14.32 -11.05 17.94
N ALA A 264 -13.65 -10.20 18.71
CA ALA A 264 -12.31 -10.45 19.26
C ALA A 264 -12.36 -11.26 20.58
N GLY A 265 -13.55 -11.33 21.21
CA GLY A 265 -13.78 -12.02 22.47
C GLY A 265 -13.66 -11.13 23.69
N MET A 266 -14.42 -11.49 24.73
CA MET A 266 -14.52 -10.75 25.99
C MET A 266 -13.18 -10.67 26.77
N LYS A 267 -12.27 -11.63 26.54
CA LYS A 267 -10.91 -11.61 27.16
C LYS A 267 -10.11 -10.37 26.79
N LEU A 268 -10.42 -9.78 25.64
CA LEU A 268 -9.71 -8.63 25.11
C LEU A 268 -10.46 -7.30 25.30
N ALA A 269 -11.65 -7.32 25.91
CA ALA A 269 -12.45 -6.11 26.13
C ALA A 269 -11.65 -5.01 26.84
N GLY A 270 -11.73 -3.78 26.34
CA GLY A 270 -11.00 -2.62 26.85
C GLY A 270 -9.49 -2.63 26.55
N ARG A 271 -9.02 -3.57 25.74
CA ARG A 271 -7.59 -3.68 25.41
C ARG A 271 -7.33 -3.29 23.96
N LYS A 272 -6.13 -2.76 23.70
CA LYS A 272 -5.63 -2.50 22.36
C LYS A 272 -5.05 -3.78 21.76
N VAL A 273 -5.40 -4.04 20.52
CA VAL A 273 -4.94 -5.18 19.71
C VAL A 273 -4.46 -4.69 18.37
N GLU A 274 -3.54 -5.41 17.77
CA GLU A 274 -3.12 -5.21 16.39
C GLU A 274 -3.97 -6.08 15.49
N VAL A 275 -4.64 -5.48 14.52
CA VAL A 275 -5.44 -6.15 13.50
C VAL A 275 -4.59 -6.29 12.26
N LEU A 276 -4.25 -7.52 11.90
CA LEU A 276 -3.54 -7.86 10.67
C LEU A 276 -4.57 -8.28 9.62
N TYR A 277 -4.52 -7.67 8.44
CA TYR A 277 -5.54 -7.85 7.42
C TYR A 277 -5.01 -7.70 5.99
N ASP A 278 -5.65 -8.37 5.04
CA ASP A 278 -5.46 -8.13 3.61
C ASP A 278 -6.31 -6.92 3.20
N PRO A 279 -5.70 -5.83 2.66
CA PRO A 279 -6.44 -4.63 2.28
C PRO A 279 -7.41 -4.85 1.11
N THR A 280 -7.28 -5.94 0.36
CA THR A 280 -8.18 -6.31 -0.74
C THR A 280 -9.32 -7.21 -0.29
N TRP A 281 -9.18 -7.88 0.87
CA TRP A 281 -10.16 -8.82 1.38
C TRP A 281 -10.26 -8.75 2.91
N THR A 282 -11.34 -8.14 3.39
CA THR A 282 -11.55 -7.86 4.82
C THR A 282 -12.68 -8.67 5.43
N GLU A 283 -13.03 -9.83 4.87
CA GLU A 283 -14.03 -10.73 5.48
C GLU A 283 -13.47 -11.47 6.69
N GLU A 284 -12.17 -11.63 6.74
CA GLU A 284 -11.44 -12.24 7.85
C GLU A 284 -10.23 -11.38 8.19
N VAL A 285 -9.95 -11.21 9.47
CA VAL A 285 -8.78 -10.49 9.98
C VAL A 285 -8.10 -11.31 11.06
N GLU A 286 -6.82 -11.12 11.27
CA GLU A 286 -6.05 -11.79 12.32
C GLU A 286 -5.75 -10.79 13.44
N ILE A 287 -5.99 -11.21 14.67
CA ILE A 287 -5.79 -10.40 15.87
C ILE A 287 -4.51 -10.82 16.55
N HIS A 288 -3.62 -9.85 16.74
CA HIS A 288 -2.33 -10.01 17.40
C HIS A 288 -2.28 -9.22 18.70
N ARG A 289 -1.73 -9.84 19.74
CA ARG A 289 -1.36 -9.20 21.00
C ARG A 289 -0.21 -9.98 21.65
N LYS A 290 0.67 -9.29 22.35
CA LYS A 290 1.87 -9.88 22.98
C LYS A 290 1.57 -11.06 23.93
N ASP A 291 0.44 -10.99 24.63
CA ASP A 291 0.08 -11.96 25.68
C ASP A 291 -0.83 -13.08 25.18
N PHE A 292 -1.17 -13.11 23.88
CA PHE A 292 -2.10 -14.07 23.29
C PHE A 292 -1.52 -14.67 22.03
N ARG A 293 -1.84 -15.92 21.74
CA ARG A 293 -1.58 -16.51 20.42
C ARG A 293 -2.43 -15.79 19.39
N PRO A 294 -1.86 -15.44 18.21
CA PRO A 294 -2.64 -14.86 17.11
C PRO A 294 -3.82 -15.76 16.74
N PHE A 295 -4.97 -15.16 16.42
CA PHE A 295 -6.16 -15.90 16.01
C PHE A 295 -6.95 -15.10 14.97
N ARG A 296 -7.67 -15.82 14.10
CA ARG A 296 -8.45 -15.23 13.01
C ARG A 296 -9.91 -15.09 13.41
N VAL A 297 -10.50 -13.98 12.97
CA VAL A 297 -11.91 -13.66 13.22
C VAL A 297 -12.56 -13.20 11.93
N LYS A 298 -13.81 -13.62 11.72
CA LYS A 298 -14.64 -13.23 10.58
C LYS A 298 -15.52 -12.05 10.92
N VAL A 299 -16.02 -11.41 9.88
CA VAL A 299 -17.03 -10.34 10.01
C VAL A 299 -18.24 -10.92 10.75
N MET A 300 -18.67 -10.20 11.78
CA MET A 300 -19.88 -10.55 12.52
C MET A 300 -21.11 -10.18 11.69
N THR A 301 -21.92 -11.18 11.39
CA THR A 301 -23.26 -10.99 10.83
C THR A 301 -24.27 -10.90 11.98
N ILE A 302 -24.96 -9.77 12.09
CA ILE A 302 -26.04 -9.60 13.05
C ILE A 302 -27.30 -10.23 12.40
N GLY A 303 -27.68 -11.43 12.88
CA GLY A 303 -28.93 -12.06 12.52
C GLY A 303 -30.10 -11.60 13.42
N GLU A 304 -31.34 -11.97 13.09
CA GLU A 304 -32.53 -11.69 13.93
C GLU A 304 -32.46 -12.33 15.31
N HIS A 305 -31.69 -13.38 15.47
CA HIS A 305 -31.40 -14.01 16.74
C HIS A 305 -29.94 -13.72 17.06
N CYS A 306 -29.71 -12.93 18.11
CA CYS A 306 -28.38 -12.83 18.73
C CYS A 306 -27.94 -14.25 19.09
N GLY A 307 -26.83 -14.70 18.54
CA GLY A 307 -26.26 -16.00 18.85
C GLY A 307 -26.14 -16.22 20.35
N ILE A 308 -26.08 -17.46 20.77
CA ILE A 308 -25.86 -17.87 22.15
C ILE A 308 -24.68 -17.05 22.69
N ARG A 309 -24.92 -16.32 23.78
CA ARG A 309 -23.87 -15.56 24.48
C ARG A 309 -22.72 -16.53 24.74
N GLN A 310 -21.56 -16.28 24.19
CA GLN A 310 -20.40 -17.12 24.46
C GLN A 310 -20.19 -17.15 25.98
N GLU A 311 -20.23 -18.32 26.56
CA GLU A 311 -19.89 -18.45 27.97
C GLU A 311 -18.46 -17.93 28.16
N LEU A 312 -18.29 -17.16 29.22
CA LEU A 312 -16.95 -16.74 29.63
C LEU A 312 -16.12 -18.03 29.83
N PRO A 313 -14.94 -18.13 29.19
CA PRO A 313 -14.05 -19.24 29.44
C PRO A 313 -13.90 -19.48 30.94
N HIS A 314 -13.86 -20.73 31.36
CA HIS A 314 -13.83 -21.13 32.77
C HIS A 314 -12.78 -20.38 33.61
N GLU A 315 -11.65 -20.03 33.00
CA GLU A 315 -10.56 -19.25 33.60
C GLU A 315 -10.89 -17.78 33.85
N LEU A 316 -11.95 -17.23 33.24
CA LEU A 316 -12.42 -15.84 33.38
C LEU A 316 -13.79 -15.78 34.05
N GLN A 317 -14.43 -16.89 34.32
CA GLN A 317 -15.62 -16.89 35.18
C GLN A 317 -15.18 -16.32 36.53
N PRO A 318 -15.85 -15.26 37.03
CA PRO A 318 -15.55 -14.81 38.36
C PRO A 318 -15.74 -15.98 39.30
N LEU A 319 -14.68 -16.40 39.98
CA LEU A 319 -14.80 -17.34 41.10
C LEU A 319 -15.88 -16.77 41.99
N ALA A 320 -16.97 -17.53 42.19
CA ALA A 320 -17.99 -17.20 43.16
C ALA A 320 -17.27 -16.96 44.48
N ALA A 321 -17.38 -15.75 45.02
CA ALA A 321 -16.72 -15.45 46.27
C ALA A 321 -17.45 -16.26 47.35
N ASP A 322 -16.83 -17.32 47.87
CA ASP A 322 -17.36 -18.15 48.97
C ASP A 322 -17.54 -17.35 50.26
N GLY A 323 -17.00 -16.13 50.33
CA GLY A 323 -17.12 -15.21 51.48
C GLY A 323 -16.41 -13.87 51.21
N SER A 324 -16.66 -12.93 52.05
CA SER A 324 -15.95 -11.62 52.00
C SER A 324 -14.59 -11.73 52.69
N ARG A 325 -13.53 -11.88 51.90
CA ARG A 325 -12.13 -11.86 52.38
C ARG A 325 -11.81 -10.63 53.24
N MET A 326 -12.47 -9.50 52.97
CA MET A 326 -12.33 -8.29 53.75
C MET A 326 -12.96 -8.46 55.16
N LEU A 327 -14.19 -8.97 55.24
CA LEU A 327 -14.86 -9.21 56.52
C LEU A 327 -14.16 -10.30 57.35
N GLU A 328 -13.67 -11.36 56.72
CA GLU A 328 -12.84 -12.37 57.36
C GLU A 328 -11.55 -11.79 57.93
N GLY A 329 -10.86 -10.96 57.13
CA GLY A 329 -9.64 -10.25 57.56
C GLY A 329 -9.92 -9.30 58.73
N LEU A 330 -11.02 -8.52 58.66
CA LEU A 330 -11.46 -7.65 59.77
C LEU A 330 -11.85 -8.45 61.01
N ASN A 331 -12.50 -9.60 60.84
CA ASN A 331 -12.88 -10.48 61.97
C ASN A 331 -11.64 -11.07 62.65
N LYS A 332 -10.66 -11.56 61.89
CA LYS A 332 -9.37 -12.02 62.41
C LYS A 332 -8.62 -10.90 63.16
N ALA A 333 -8.56 -9.70 62.58
CA ALA A 333 -7.93 -8.53 63.22
C ALA A 333 -8.65 -8.15 64.54
N ASN A 334 -9.99 -8.17 64.54
CA ASN A 334 -10.80 -7.90 65.74
C ASN A 334 -10.58 -8.90 66.83
N ILE A 335 -10.59 -10.22 66.49
CA ILE A 335 -10.30 -11.30 67.44
C ILE A 335 -8.90 -11.14 68.03
N THR A 336 -7.89 -10.86 67.21
CA THR A 336 -6.50 -10.64 67.64
C THR A 336 -6.40 -9.42 68.59
N ASN A 337 -7.09 -8.35 68.28
CA ASN A 337 -7.10 -7.18 69.14
C ASN A 337 -7.86 -7.39 70.46
N ARG A 338 -8.99 -8.14 70.42
CA ARG A 338 -9.71 -8.51 71.63
C ARG A 338 -8.88 -9.42 72.51
N THR A 339 -8.14 -10.39 71.94
CA THR A 339 -7.26 -11.23 72.76
C THR A 339 -6.15 -10.47 73.41
N LYS A 340 -5.53 -9.52 72.70
CA LYS A 340 -4.52 -8.59 73.24
C LYS A 340 -5.10 -7.72 74.37
N THR A 341 -6.32 -7.16 74.19
CA THR A 341 -6.99 -6.36 75.18
C THR A 341 -7.42 -7.19 76.39
N ALA A 342 -7.90 -8.42 76.19
CA ALA A 342 -8.24 -9.35 77.26
C ALA A 342 -7.03 -9.72 78.12
N VAL A 343 -5.88 -9.90 77.53
CA VAL A 343 -4.60 -10.18 78.27
C VAL A 343 -4.16 -8.92 79.05
N ALA A 344 -4.41 -7.70 78.50
CA ALA A 344 -4.05 -6.43 79.18
C ALA A 344 -5.02 -6.05 80.28
N THR A 345 -6.23 -6.61 80.37
CA THR A 345 -7.27 -6.28 81.34
C THR A 345 -7.62 -7.43 82.27
N THR A 346 -6.69 -8.34 82.56
CA THR A 346 -6.86 -9.34 83.60
C THR A 346 -6.76 -8.60 84.96
N PHE A 347 -7.88 -8.19 85.50
CA PHE A 347 -7.95 -7.70 86.85
C PHE A 347 -7.66 -8.89 87.80
N ARG A 348 -6.48 -8.88 88.44
CA ARG A 348 -6.25 -9.73 89.61
C ARG A 348 -7.25 -9.31 90.64
N ARG A 349 -8.25 -10.16 90.93
CA ARG A 349 -8.99 -10.02 92.22
C ARG A 349 -7.99 -10.32 93.32
N GLN A 350 -7.59 -9.30 94.02
CA GLN A 350 -6.94 -9.44 95.34
C GLN A 350 -7.96 -10.08 96.24
N GLY A 351 -7.71 -11.31 96.60
CA GLY A 351 -8.50 -11.96 97.64
C GLY A 351 -8.37 -11.13 98.96
N LYS A 352 -9.50 -10.75 99.52
CA LYS A 352 -9.54 -10.29 100.90
C LYS A 352 -9.24 -11.49 101.78
N GLU A 353 -8.11 -11.48 102.40
CA GLU A 353 -7.90 -12.29 103.62
C GLU A 353 -8.82 -11.81 104.70
N GLU A 354 -9.84 -12.61 105.03
CA GLU A 354 -10.55 -12.46 106.23
C GLU A 354 -9.68 -12.97 107.39
N SER A 355 -9.16 -12.08 108.20
CA SER A 355 -8.56 -12.40 109.47
C SER A 355 -9.72 -12.74 110.46
N SER A 356 -9.89 -14.00 110.81
CA SER A 356 -10.65 -14.41 111.93
C SER A 356 -9.85 -14.25 113.23
N HIS A 357 -10.30 -13.36 114.05
CA HIS A 357 -9.88 -13.37 115.46
C HIS A 357 -10.96 -13.96 116.33
N VAL A 358 -10.48 -14.89 117.14
CA VAL A 358 -10.93 -15.53 118.33
C VAL A 358 -11.96 -16.64 118.25
#